data_5e1d011cb4aef13391ed77a85578046a
#
_entry.id   5e1d011cb4aef13391ed77a85578046a
#
_cell.length_a   1.000
_cell.length_b   1.000
_cell.length_c   1.000
_cell.angle_alpha   90.00
_cell.angle_beta   90.00
_cell.angle_gamma   90.00
#
_symmetry.space_group_name_H-M   'P 1'
#
loop_
_entity.id
_entity.type
_entity.pdbx_description
1 polymer ?
#
loop_
_entity_poly.entity_id
_entity_poly.type
_entity_poly.pdbx_seq_one_letter_code
_entity_poly.pdbx_strand_id
1 'polypeptide(L)'
;RARELGRARKEADAPPFTPELWTGPGTAPASSAPALVALAAARLQGDAAEAALRSALREAALVSGIDVTRSDIIVEVAARVGLDLSRFVPAFQAPGTERAVREQIRSALERNVVSSPALVIADEWLVSGLRSLRHYRLILKRYAVKRAGAHAEHVMH
;
A
#
# COMPACT_ATOMS: atom_id res chain seq x y z
N ARG A 1 8.30 -14.28 4.52
CA ARG A 1 7.05 -13.66 5.03
C ARG A 1 6.76 -14.10 6.47
N ALA A 2 6.64 -15.40 6.80
CA ALA A 2 6.34 -15.87 8.17
C ALA A 2 7.33 -15.35 9.23
N ARG A 3 8.65 -15.32 8.92
CA ARG A 3 9.68 -14.77 9.81
C ARG A 3 9.57 -13.25 10.01
N GLU A 4 9.16 -12.53 9.01
CA GLU A 4 8.96 -11.07 9.06
C GLU A 4 7.74 -10.72 9.91
N LEU A 5 6.63 -11.44 9.74
CA LEU A 5 5.44 -11.30 10.59
C LEU A 5 5.75 -11.64 12.05
N GLY A 6 6.54 -12.68 12.29
CA GLY A 6 6.98 -13.04 13.64
C GLY A 6 7.90 -11.98 14.29
N ARG A 7 8.66 -11.23 13.49
CA ARG A 7 9.44 -10.08 14.00
C ARG A 7 8.53 -8.88 14.28
N ALA A 8 7.63 -8.54 13.35
CA ALA A 8 6.69 -7.43 13.52
C ALA A 8 5.84 -7.58 14.80
N ARG A 9 5.43 -8.81 15.15
CA ARG A 9 4.68 -9.09 16.38
C ARG A 9 5.46 -8.80 17.68
N LYS A 10 6.78 -8.74 17.60
CA LYS A 10 7.65 -8.48 18.77
C LYS A 10 7.95 -7.00 18.99
N GLU A 11 7.56 -6.14 18.07
CA GLU A 11 7.70 -4.69 18.23
C GLU A 11 6.76 -4.22 19.35
N ALA A 12 7.27 -3.34 20.23
CA ALA A 12 6.55 -2.89 21.41
C ALA A 12 5.20 -2.20 21.09
N ASP A 13 5.13 -1.54 19.93
CA ASP A 13 3.96 -0.79 19.46
C ASP A 13 3.16 -1.56 18.39
N ALA A 14 3.43 -2.87 18.21
CA ALA A 14 2.72 -3.66 17.22
C ALA A 14 1.25 -3.82 17.63
N PRO A 15 0.29 -3.48 16.76
CA PRO A 15 -1.11 -3.81 17.03
C PRO A 15 -1.25 -5.34 17.11
N PRO A 16 -2.24 -5.86 17.84
CA PRO A 16 -2.53 -7.28 17.84
C PRO A 16 -2.82 -7.74 16.42
N PHE A 17 -2.18 -8.82 15.96
CA PHE A 17 -2.48 -9.41 14.65
C PHE A 17 -2.42 -10.93 14.71
N THR A 18 -3.18 -11.56 13.82
CA THR A 18 -3.37 -13.00 13.70
C THR A 18 -2.53 -13.51 12.53
N PRO A 19 -1.37 -14.14 12.77
CA PRO A 19 -0.46 -14.58 11.70
C PRO A 19 -0.94 -15.85 10.99
N GLU A 20 -1.93 -16.56 11.50
CA GLU A 20 -2.33 -17.90 11.08
C GLU A 20 -2.74 -17.94 9.61
N LEU A 21 -3.45 -16.91 9.11
CA LEU A 21 -3.80 -16.78 7.70
C LEU A 21 -2.57 -16.76 6.78
N TRP A 22 -1.44 -16.25 7.29
CA TRP A 22 -0.22 -16.04 6.51
C TRP A 22 0.83 -17.15 6.67
N THR A 23 0.66 -17.99 7.69
CA THR A 23 1.64 -19.01 8.10
C THR A 23 1.12 -20.43 7.98
N GLY A 24 -0.20 -20.61 7.85
CA GLY A 24 -0.83 -21.92 7.69
C GLY A 24 -0.51 -22.57 6.33
N PRO A 25 -0.41 -23.89 6.28
CA PRO A 25 -0.18 -24.61 5.03
C PRO A 25 -1.37 -24.42 4.08
N GLY A 26 -1.11 -23.88 2.89
CA GLY A 26 -2.10 -23.73 1.82
C GLY A 26 -3.14 -22.62 2.01
N THR A 27 -3.04 -21.81 3.08
CA THR A 27 -4.03 -20.75 3.37
C THR A 27 -3.54 -19.34 3.08
N ALA A 28 -2.24 -19.15 2.90
CA ALA A 28 -1.69 -17.81 2.66
C ALA A 28 -2.20 -17.21 1.34
N PRO A 29 -2.74 -15.98 1.36
CA PRO A 29 -3.15 -15.28 0.14
C PRO A 29 -2.02 -15.22 -0.87
N ALA A 30 -2.29 -15.62 -2.11
CA ALA A 30 -1.29 -15.67 -3.17
C ALA A 30 -0.86 -14.26 -3.62
N SER A 31 -1.78 -13.29 -3.52
CA SER A 31 -1.57 -11.93 -4.02
C SER A 31 -2.41 -10.91 -3.23
N SER A 32 -1.91 -9.68 -3.13
CA SER A 32 -2.69 -8.53 -2.65
C SER A 32 -3.46 -7.80 -3.77
N ALA A 33 -3.37 -8.27 -5.02
CA ALA A 33 -3.96 -7.58 -6.17
C ALA A 33 -5.47 -7.33 -6.02
N PRO A 34 -6.31 -8.28 -5.57
CA PRO A 34 -7.75 -8.01 -5.39
C PRO A 34 -8.02 -6.86 -4.43
N ALA A 35 -7.31 -6.79 -3.31
CA ALA A 35 -7.43 -5.70 -2.35
C ALA A 35 -6.99 -4.35 -2.95
N LEU A 36 -5.94 -4.32 -3.76
CA LEU A 36 -5.50 -3.09 -4.45
C LEU A 36 -6.53 -2.63 -5.49
N VAL A 37 -7.14 -3.55 -6.24
CA VAL A 37 -8.23 -3.23 -7.18
C VAL A 37 -9.44 -2.67 -6.44
N ALA A 38 -9.78 -3.24 -5.28
CA ALA A 38 -10.85 -2.73 -4.42
C ALA A 38 -10.58 -1.30 -3.94
N LEU A 39 -9.34 -0.98 -3.52
CA LEU A 39 -8.98 0.37 -3.12
C LEU A 39 -9.07 1.36 -4.30
N ALA A 40 -8.64 0.96 -5.49
CA ALA A 40 -8.78 1.78 -6.69
C ALA A 40 -10.24 2.04 -7.04
N ALA A 41 -11.12 1.05 -6.88
CA ALA A 41 -12.57 1.21 -7.07
C ALA A 41 -13.20 2.13 -6.01
N ALA A 42 -12.80 1.97 -4.73
CA ALA A 42 -13.29 2.82 -3.65
C ALA A 42 -12.89 4.30 -3.83
N ARG A 43 -11.69 4.54 -4.37
CA ARG A 43 -11.19 5.90 -4.65
C ARG A 43 -12.08 6.69 -5.59
N LEU A 44 -12.84 6.02 -6.46
CA LEU A 44 -13.85 6.69 -7.32
C LEU A 44 -15.01 7.30 -6.51
N GLN A 45 -15.14 6.93 -5.23
CA GLN A 45 -16.09 7.53 -4.29
C GLN A 45 -15.43 8.56 -3.35
N GLY A 46 -14.14 8.80 -3.52
CA GLY A 46 -13.35 9.79 -2.78
C GLY A 46 -12.26 9.18 -1.88
N ASP A 47 -11.32 10.01 -1.48
CA ASP A 47 -10.16 9.59 -0.67
C ASP A 47 -10.57 9.05 0.71
N ALA A 48 -11.65 9.58 1.30
CA ALA A 48 -12.19 9.09 2.57
C ALA A 48 -12.73 7.65 2.45
N ALA A 49 -13.42 7.34 1.35
CA ALA A 49 -13.94 6.00 1.08
C ALA A 49 -12.80 4.99 0.88
N GLU A 50 -11.76 5.36 0.12
CA GLU A 50 -10.55 4.56 -0.04
C GLU A 50 -9.86 4.31 1.31
N ALA A 51 -9.67 5.36 2.13
CA ALA A 51 -9.01 5.25 3.43
C ALA A 51 -9.79 4.35 4.40
N ALA A 52 -11.11 4.47 4.45
CA ALA A 52 -11.97 3.63 5.27
C ALA A 52 -11.88 2.16 4.85
N LEU A 53 -12.00 1.87 3.55
CA LEU A 53 -11.87 0.50 3.03
C LEU A 53 -10.48 -0.07 3.29
N ARG A 54 -9.42 0.70 3.10
CA ARG A 54 -8.03 0.29 3.37
C ARG A 54 -7.84 -0.12 4.82
N SER A 55 -8.34 0.68 5.76
CA SER A 55 -8.26 0.38 7.19
C SER A 55 -9.00 -0.92 7.52
N ALA A 56 -10.23 -1.07 7.04
CA ALA A 56 -11.05 -2.24 7.31
C ALA A 56 -10.49 -3.53 6.68
N LEU A 57 -9.97 -3.48 5.45
CA LEU A 57 -9.32 -4.64 4.83
C LEU A 57 -8.04 -5.05 5.57
N ARG A 58 -7.27 -4.08 6.07
CA ARG A 58 -6.07 -4.38 6.90
C ARG A 58 -6.45 -5.02 8.22
N GLU A 59 -7.48 -4.52 8.89
CA GLU A 59 -8.00 -5.09 10.12
C GLU A 59 -8.53 -6.51 9.88
N ALA A 60 -9.35 -6.72 8.85
CA ALA A 60 -9.85 -8.04 8.46
C ALA A 60 -8.70 -9.02 8.22
N ALA A 61 -7.68 -8.63 7.44
CA ALA A 61 -6.57 -9.52 7.09
C ALA A 61 -5.61 -9.76 8.24
N LEU A 62 -5.22 -8.71 8.98
CA LEU A 62 -4.12 -8.79 9.94
C LEU A 62 -4.59 -9.09 11.36
N VAL A 63 -5.76 -8.60 11.75
CA VAL A 63 -6.30 -8.81 13.11
C VAL A 63 -7.25 -10.00 13.13
N SER A 64 -8.19 -10.06 12.19
CA SER A 64 -9.23 -11.10 12.16
C SER A 64 -8.83 -12.37 11.39
N GLY A 65 -7.71 -12.37 10.66
CA GLY A 65 -7.25 -13.52 9.89
C GLY A 65 -8.18 -13.88 8.71
N ILE A 66 -8.89 -12.89 8.16
CA ILE A 66 -9.83 -13.10 7.06
C ILE A 66 -9.12 -12.96 5.71
N ASP A 67 -9.40 -13.87 4.78
CA ASP A 67 -8.83 -13.81 3.43
C ASP A 67 -9.49 -12.71 2.58
N VAL A 68 -8.85 -11.56 2.54
CA VAL A 68 -9.27 -10.39 1.75
C VAL A 68 -8.88 -10.48 0.26
N THR A 69 -8.51 -11.64 -0.25
CA THR A 69 -8.37 -11.87 -1.70
C THR A 69 -9.68 -12.33 -2.34
N ARG A 70 -10.63 -12.75 -1.53
CA ARG A 70 -11.95 -13.18 -1.97
C ARG A 70 -12.84 -11.98 -2.26
N SER A 71 -13.45 -11.97 -3.44
CA SER A 71 -14.30 -10.87 -3.90
C SER A 71 -15.55 -10.68 -3.04
N ASP A 72 -16.17 -11.77 -2.56
CA ASP A 72 -17.32 -11.71 -1.66
C ASP A 72 -16.99 -11.03 -0.33
N ILE A 73 -15.85 -11.37 0.27
CA ILE A 73 -15.34 -10.73 1.48
C ILE A 73 -15.05 -9.24 1.26
N ILE A 74 -14.41 -8.90 0.15
CA ILE A 74 -14.13 -7.49 -0.19
C ILE A 74 -15.43 -6.68 -0.28
N VAL A 75 -16.46 -7.20 -0.95
CA VAL A 75 -17.76 -6.53 -1.07
C VAL A 75 -18.44 -6.40 0.29
N GLU A 76 -18.38 -7.42 1.15
CA GLU A 76 -18.92 -7.36 2.50
C GLU A 76 -18.22 -6.27 3.34
N VAL A 77 -16.88 -6.19 3.28
CA VAL A 77 -16.13 -5.15 3.98
C VAL A 77 -16.45 -3.77 3.43
N ALA A 78 -16.61 -3.62 2.12
CA ALA A 78 -17.01 -2.36 1.49
C ALA A 78 -18.40 -1.90 1.95
N ALA A 79 -19.37 -2.82 2.05
CA ALA A 79 -20.69 -2.53 2.61
C ALA A 79 -20.60 -2.06 4.07
N ARG A 80 -19.80 -2.75 4.89
CA ARG A 80 -19.64 -2.46 6.32
C ARG A 80 -19.07 -1.06 6.56
N VAL A 81 -18.18 -0.56 5.70
CA VAL A 81 -17.64 0.80 5.81
C VAL A 81 -18.47 1.86 5.10
N GLY A 82 -19.67 1.49 4.62
CA GLY A 82 -20.65 2.42 4.07
C GLY A 82 -20.38 2.88 2.63
N LEU A 83 -19.63 2.11 1.82
CA LEU A 83 -19.50 2.42 0.41
C LEU A 83 -20.81 2.20 -0.34
N ASP A 84 -21.09 3.05 -1.31
CA ASP A 84 -22.18 2.82 -2.28
C ASP A 84 -21.85 1.61 -3.16
N LEU A 85 -22.47 0.47 -2.86
CA LEU A 85 -22.22 -0.78 -3.57
C LEU A 85 -22.66 -0.72 -5.03
N SER A 86 -23.65 0.09 -5.37
CA SER A 86 -24.13 0.24 -6.76
C SER A 86 -23.04 0.86 -7.66
N ARG A 87 -22.15 1.65 -7.08
CA ARG A 87 -21.00 2.25 -7.73
C ARG A 87 -19.72 1.42 -7.55
N PHE A 88 -19.55 0.84 -6.36
CA PHE A 88 -18.33 0.09 -6.01
C PHE A 88 -18.20 -1.22 -6.80
N VAL A 89 -19.26 -2.05 -6.83
CA VAL A 89 -19.17 -3.39 -7.43
C VAL A 89 -18.85 -3.34 -8.93
N PRO A 90 -19.54 -2.51 -9.75
CA PRO A 90 -19.18 -2.39 -11.16
C PRO A 90 -17.76 -1.88 -11.36
N ALA A 91 -17.30 -0.92 -10.56
CA ALA A 91 -15.93 -0.38 -10.64
C ALA A 91 -14.89 -1.42 -10.22
N PHE A 92 -15.16 -2.20 -9.17
CA PHE A 92 -14.28 -3.27 -8.69
C PHE A 92 -14.12 -4.41 -9.72
N GLN A 93 -15.20 -4.74 -10.43
CA GLN A 93 -15.21 -5.79 -11.45
C GLN A 93 -14.75 -5.30 -12.84
N ALA A 94 -14.56 -4.00 -13.02
CA ALA A 94 -14.18 -3.43 -14.29
C ALA A 94 -12.74 -3.81 -14.69
N PRO A 95 -12.51 -4.38 -15.89
CA PRO A 95 -11.17 -4.69 -16.37
C PRO A 95 -10.23 -3.48 -16.44
N GLY A 96 -10.81 -2.28 -16.59
CA GLY A 96 -10.08 -1.01 -16.60
C GLY A 96 -9.44 -0.71 -15.24
N THR A 97 -10.12 -0.97 -14.14
CA THR A 97 -9.62 -0.77 -12.78
C THR A 97 -8.43 -1.70 -12.49
N GLU A 98 -8.55 -2.97 -12.85
CA GLU A 98 -7.46 -3.93 -12.70
C GLU A 98 -6.24 -3.53 -13.54
N ARG A 99 -6.47 -3.11 -14.79
CA ARG A 99 -5.39 -2.63 -15.69
C ARG A 99 -4.67 -1.42 -15.09
N ALA A 100 -5.40 -0.46 -14.54
CA ALA A 100 -4.82 0.73 -13.90
C ALA A 100 -3.94 0.35 -12.70
N VAL A 101 -4.36 -0.61 -11.87
CA VAL A 101 -3.56 -1.12 -10.75
C VAL A 101 -2.30 -1.83 -11.25
N ARG A 102 -2.39 -2.68 -12.27
CA ARG A 102 -1.21 -3.33 -12.87
C ARG A 102 -0.21 -2.32 -13.42
N GLU A 103 -0.70 -1.24 -14.04
CA GLU A 103 0.12 -0.15 -14.54
C GLU A 103 0.87 0.57 -13.41
N GLN A 104 0.19 0.87 -12.30
CA GLN A 104 0.83 1.46 -11.12
C GLN A 104 1.92 0.56 -10.54
N ILE A 105 1.67 -0.74 -10.47
CA ILE A 105 2.68 -1.73 -10.01
C ILE A 105 3.87 -1.73 -10.96
N ARG A 106 3.65 -1.75 -12.27
CA ARG A 106 4.71 -1.70 -13.28
C ARG A 106 5.54 -0.42 -13.13
N SER A 107 4.92 0.73 -13.05
CA SER A 107 5.58 2.01 -12.85
C SER A 107 6.41 2.07 -11.57
N ALA A 108 5.95 1.44 -10.48
CA ALA A 108 6.72 1.31 -9.25
C ALA A 108 7.98 0.43 -9.46
N LEU A 109 7.85 -0.68 -10.18
CA LEU A 109 8.98 -1.58 -10.50
C LEU A 109 10.01 -0.89 -11.41
N GLU A 110 9.57 -0.11 -12.40
CA GLU A 110 10.45 0.69 -13.27
C GLU A 110 11.28 1.71 -12.47
N ARG A 111 10.74 2.20 -11.35
CA ARG A 111 11.46 3.04 -10.37
C ARG A 111 12.27 2.24 -9.34
N ASN A 112 12.46 0.93 -9.55
CA ASN A 112 13.14 0.02 -8.62
C ASN A 112 12.47 -0.08 -7.23
N VAL A 113 11.19 0.23 -7.11
CA VAL A 113 10.42 -0.01 -5.89
C VAL A 113 10.03 -1.47 -5.82
N VAL A 114 10.90 -2.29 -5.24
CA VAL A 114 10.73 -3.76 -5.15
C VAL A 114 10.25 -4.24 -3.78
N SER A 115 10.14 -3.33 -2.82
CA SER A 115 9.69 -3.65 -1.45
C SER A 115 9.03 -2.45 -0.78
N SER A 116 8.22 -2.73 0.25
CA SER A 116 7.59 -1.72 1.09
C SER A 116 8.16 -1.78 2.52
N PRO A 117 8.25 -0.64 3.22
CA PRO A 117 7.99 0.69 2.73
C PRO A 117 9.09 1.22 1.82
N ALA A 118 8.73 2.10 0.89
CA ALA A 118 9.68 2.82 0.04
C ALA A 118 9.25 4.28 -0.11
N LEU A 119 10.23 5.19 -0.15
CA LEU A 119 10.02 6.61 -0.40
C LEU A 119 10.76 6.99 -1.68
N VAL A 120 10.01 7.50 -2.66
CA VAL A 120 10.57 8.09 -3.88
C VAL A 120 10.51 9.60 -3.73
N ILE A 121 11.64 10.28 -3.89
CA ILE A 121 11.77 11.73 -3.75
C ILE A 121 11.96 12.32 -5.14
N ALA A 122 10.95 13.06 -5.62
CA ALA A 122 10.92 13.78 -6.91
C ALA A 122 11.36 12.91 -8.11
N ASP A 123 11.00 11.63 -8.11
CA ASP A 123 11.35 10.62 -9.11
C ASP A 123 12.87 10.37 -9.31
N GLU A 124 13.72 10.94 -8.45
CA GLU A 124 15.18 10.84 -8.55
C GLU A 124 15.80 9.93 -7.49
N TRP A 125 15.33 9.99 -6.27
CA TRP A 125 15.92 9.24 -5.16
C TRP A 125 14.96 8.21 -4.61
N LEU A 126 15.42 6.96 -4.51
CA LEU A 126 14.71 5.87 -3.86
C LEU A 126 15.33 5.56 -2.49
N VAL A 127 14.51 5.58 -1.46
CA VAL A 127 14.86 5.14 -0.11
C VAL A 127 14.05 3.90 0.22
N SER A 128 14.65 2.73 0.16
CA SER A 128 13.99 1.45 0.45
C SER A 128 14.07 1.09 1.93
N GLY A 129 13.01 0.48 2.42
CA GLY A 129 12.87 -0.01 3.79
C GLY A 129 12.55 1.07 4.81
N LEU A 130 12.08 0.63 5.98
CA LEU A 130 11.77 1.52 7.09
C LEU A 130 13.06 2.14 7.64
N ARG A 131 13.04 3.46 7.81
CA ARG A 131 14.13 4.24 8.38
C ARG A 131 13.64 5.03 9.58
N SER A 132 14.54 5.38 10.50
CA SER A 132 14.19 6.28 11.60
C SER A 132 13.85 7.68 11.06
N LEU A 133 13.03 8.43 11.81
CA LEU A 133 12.68 9.81 11.48
C LEU A 133 13.93 10.70 11.28
N ARG A 134 14.98 10.47 12.08
CA ARG A 134 16.28 11.16 11.97
C ARG A 134 16.90 10.90 10.58
N HIS A 135 16.87 9.66 10.09
CA HIS A 135 17.38 9.31 8.77
C HIS A 135 16.59 9.97 7.64
N TYR A 136 15.25 9.94 7.69
CA TYR A 136 14.42 10.62 6.70
C TYR A 136 14.70 12.13 6.64
N ARG A 137 14.81 12.79 7.80
CA ARG A 137 15.17 14.22 7.86
C ARG A 137 16.52 14.50 7.23
N LEU A 138 17.53 13.65 7.48
CA LEU A 138 18.87 13.80 6.91
C LEU A 138 18.85 13.63 5.38
N ILE A 139 18.13 12.63 4.88
CA ILE A 139 17.99 12.36 3.43
C ILE A 139 17.31 13.54 2.75
N LEU A 140 16.19 14.02 3.27
CA LEU A 140 15.47 15.17 2.72
C LEU A 140 16.31 16.44 2.73
N LYS A 141 17.07 16.70 3.82
CA LYS A 141 18.00 17.84 3.89
C LYS A 141 19.08 17.73 2.79
N ARG A 142 19.69 16.55 2.60
CA ARG A 142 20.71 16.34 1.55
C ARG A 142 20.11 16.55 0.16
N TYR A 143 18.91 16.05 -0.07
CA TYR A 143 18.21 16.25 -1.34
C TYR A 143 17.95 17.73 -1.62
N ALA A 144 17.45 18.48 -0.62
CA ALA A 144 17.19 19.91 -0.74
C ALA A 144 18.46 20.71 -1.05
N VAL A 145 19.59 20.41 -0.39
CA VAL A 145 20.90 21.05 -0.66
C VAL A 145 21.38 20.75 -2.08
N LYS A 146 21.31 19.49 -2.52
CA LYS A 146 21.69 19.11 -3.89
C LYS A 146 20.85 19.90 -4.92
N ARG A 147 19.55 20.01 -4.72
CA ARG A 147 18.67 20.70 -5.64
C ARG A 147 18.89 22.22 -5.67
N ALA A 148 19.19 22.84 -4.53
CA ALA A 148 19.54 24.26 -4.45
C ALA A 148 20.86 24.56 -5.21
N GLY A 149 21.87 23.71 -5.06
CA GLY A 149 23.14 23.83 -5.80
C GLY A 149 22.96 23.69 -7.32
N ALA A 150 22.18 22.70 -7.77
CA ALA A 150 21.90 22.51 -9.20
C ALA A 150 21.14 23.70 -9.81
N HIS A 151 20.29 24.37 -9.03
CA HIS A 151 19.56 25.54 -9.50
C HIS A 151 20.47 26.77 -9.62
N ALA A 152 21.43 26.91 -8.73
CA ALA A 152 22.43 28.01 -8.76
C ALA A 152 23.37 27.90 -9.98
N GLU A 153 23.77 26.69 -10.37
CA GLU A 153 24.58 26.47 -11.58
C GLU A 153 23.83 26.76 -12.88
N HIS A 154 22.52 26.55 -12.92
CA HIS A 154 21.69 26.79 -14.10
C HIS A 154 21.35 28.27 -14.33
N VAL A 155 21.47 29.12 -13.32
CA VAL A 155 21.19 30.57 -13.39
C VAL A 155 22.44 31.36 -13.80
N MET A 156 23.63 30.74 -13.81
CA MET A 156 24.89 31.38 -14.17
C MET A 156 25.34 31.13 -15.62
N HIS A 157 24.51 30.58 -16.46
CA HIS A 157 24.66 30.45 -17.90
C HIS A 157 23.49 31.10 -18.61
#